data_8e95783a881dcb0074bcc6616eefed93
#
_entry.id   8e95783a881dcb0074bcc6616eefed93
#
_cell.length_a   1.000
_cell.length_b   1.000
_cell.length_c   1.000
_cell.angle_alpha   90.00
_cell.angle_beta   90.00
_cell.angle_gamma   90.00
#
_symmetry.space_group_name_H-M   'P 1'
#
loop_
_entity.id
_entity.type
_entity.pdbx_description
1 polymer ?
#
loop_
_entity_poly.entity_id
_entity_poly.type
_entity_poly.pdbx_seq_one_letter_code
_entity_poly.pdbx_strand_id
1 'polypeptide(L)'
;LENNSALQQIIPYVWIINPREKKVFVYKRASGKQNYNETRLMNKVSCGIGGHIDREDSANPIENAMIRELMEEIKMENYPKPKIIGYLNDDSDSVGKVHFGIVAIAETFEDVKKGDKEMAEGKFYNVEEFEKILNDSKNEIESWTRLSWPFIRDYLT
;
A
#
# COMPACT_ATOMS: atom_id res chain seq x y z
N LEU A 1 10.70 15.49 12.54
CA LEU A 1 9.99 14.29 13.02
C LEU A 1 10.40 13.04 12.27
N GLU A 2 10.59 13.13 10.96
CA GLU A 2 10.92 11.96 10.14
C GLU A 2 12.29 11.35 10.45
N ASN A 3 13.16 12.08 11.11
CA ASN A 3 14.49 11.59 11.48
C ASN A 3 14.59 11.16 12.94
N ASN A 4 13.50 11.25 13.69
CA ASN A 4 13.48 10.89 15.10
C ASN A 4 12.77 9.55 15.31
N SER A 5 13.53 8.48 15.53
CA SER A 5 12.99 7.14 15.71
C SER A 5 12.16 6.96 16.99
N ALA A 6 12.22 7.91 17.94
CA ALA A 6 11.35 7.88 19.11
C ALA A 6 9.94 8.37 18.80
N LEU A 7 9.75 9.05 17.68
CA LEU A 7 8.46 9.55 17.20
C LEU A 7 8.19 8.97 15.83
N GLN A 8 7.16 8.19 15.71
CA GLN A 8 6.79 7.53 14.45
C GLN A 8 5.57 8.19 13.84
N GLN A 9 5.62 8.42 12.54
CA GLN A 9 4.48 8.90 11.79
C GLN A 9 3.56 7.73 11.44
N ILE A 10 2.27 7.95 11.62
CA ILE A 10 1.26 6.95 11.27
C ILE A 10 1.01 7.00 9.77
N ILE A 11 1.20 5.89 9.10
CA ILE A 11 1.02 5.76 7.66
C ILE A 11 -0.05 4.70 7.37
N PRO A 12 -1.20 5.08 6.83
CA PRO A 12 -2.15 4.11 6.31
C PRO A 12 -1.54 3.34 5.14
N TYR A 13 -1.79 2.05 5.10
CA TYR A 13 -1.28 1.16 4.06
C TYR A 13 -2.43 0.26 3.60
N VAL A 14 -3.07 0.63 2.50
CA VAL A 14 -4.33 0.03 2.08
C VAL A 14 -4.10 -0.91 0.91
N TRP A 15 -4.44 -2.18 1.09
CA TRP A 15 -4.49 -3.16 0.02
C TRP A 15 -5.85 -3.12 -0.66
N ILE A 16 -5.85 -3.13 -1.98
CA ILE A 16 -7.08 -3.27 -2.75
C ILE A 16 -7.24 -4.73 -3.12
N ILE A 17 -8.34 -5.32 -2.74
CA ILE A 17 -8.58 -6.74 -2.98
C ILE A 17 -9.95 -6.96 -3.62
N ASN A 18 -10.03 -8.03 -4.41
CA ASN A 18 -11.30 -8.58 -4.90
C ASN A 18 -11.54 -9.88 -4.14
N PRO A 19 -12.39 -9.87 -3.11
CA PRO A 19 -12.56 -11.07 -2.28
C PRO A 19 -13.33 -12.19 -2.97
N ARG A 20 -14.14 -11.87 -3.98
CA ARG A 20 -14.87 -12.88 -4.76
C ARG A 20 -13.92 -13.68 -5.64
N GLU A 21 -13.02 -13.00 -6.33
CA GLU A 21 -12.05 -13.65 -7.22
C GLU A 21 -10.74 -13.99 -6.51
N LYS A 22 -10.60 -13.59 -5.25
CA LYS A 22 -9.39 -13.80 -4.43
C LYS A 22 -8.16 -13.23 -5.11
N LYS A 23 -8.25 -11.96 -5.49
CA LYS A 23 -7.19 -11.23 -6.17
C LYS A 23 -6.77 -10.01 -5.39
N VAL A 24 -5.52 -9.62 -5.57
CA VAL A 24 -4.95 -8.40 -4.98
C VAL A 24 -4.44 -7.49 -6.09
N PHE A 25 -4.57 -6.19 -5.89
CA PHE A 25 -4.02 -5.20 -6.80
C PHE A 25 -2.55 -4.99 -6.49
N VAL A 26 -1.71 -5.13 -7.50
CA VAL A 26 -0.25 -5.04 -7.41
C VAL A 26 0.23 -4.01 -8.42
N TYR A 27 1.14 -3.15 -8.00
CA TYR A 27 1.70 -2.14 -8.91
C TYR A 27 3.21 -2.02 -8.70
N LYS A 28 3.85 -1.37 -9.66
CA LYS A 28 5.26 -0.98 -9.54
C LYS A 28 5.33 0.53 -9.37
N ARG A 29 6.24 0.99 -8.54
CA ARG A 29 6.48 2.41 -8.42
C ARG A 29 7.17 2.91 -9.67
N ALA A 30 6.67 4.02 -10.22
CA ALA A 30 7.23 4.59 -11.43
C ALA A 30 8.59 5.22 -11.16
N SER A 31 9.50 5.11 -12.14
CA SER A 31 10.75 5.85 -12.13
C SER A 31 10.49 7.31 -12.56
N GLY A 32 11.35 8.23 -12.13
CA GLY A 32 11.30 9.60 -12.61
C GLY A 32 11.10 10.68 -11.58
N LYS A 33 10.75 10.35 -10.36
CA LYS A 33 10.72 11.32 -9.27
C LYS A 33 12.13 11.61 -8.81
N GLN A 34 12.38 12.87 -8.51
CA GLN A 34 13.73 13.36 -8.18
C GLN A 34 14.01 13.37 -6.68
N ASN A 35 13.05 13.05 -5.86
CA ASN A 35 13.20 13.03 -4.42
C ASN A 35 14.06 11.83 -4.01
N TYR A 36 15.04 12.06 -3.14
CA TYR A 36 15.94 11.01 -2.66
C TYR A 36 15.18 9.83 -2.03
N ASN A 37 14.15 10.11 -1.23
CA ASN A 37 13.37 9.07 -0.58
C ASN A 37 12.58 8.23 -1.60
N GLU A 38 12.13 8.85 -2.66
CA GLU A 38 11.39 8.16 -3.72
C GLU A 38 12.31 7.31 -4.60
N THR A 39 13.56 7.71 -4.75
CA THR A 39 14.55 6.92 -5.50
C THR A 39 14.73 5.54 -4.88
N ARG A 40 14.67 5.42 -3.55
CA ARG A 40 14.78 4.13 -2.88
C ARG A 40 13.61 3.19 -3.14
N LEU A 41 12.47 3.74 -3.55
CA LEU A 41 11.25 2.97 -3.82
C LEU A 41 11.02 2.71 -5.30
N MET A 42 11.86 3.27 -6.17
CA MET A 42 11.70 3.13 -7.62
C MET A 42 11.73 1.66 -8.04
N ASN A 43 10.80 1.32 -8.94
CA ASN A 43 10.66 -0.02 -9.52
C ASN A 43 10.31 -1.12 -8.51
N LYS A 44 10.07 -0.78 -7.27
CA LYS A 44 9.63 -1.78 -6.29
C LYS A 44 8.19 -2.18 -6.53
N VAL A 45 7.94 -3.46 -6.36
CA VAL A 45 6.58 -4.01 -6.35
C VAL A 45 5.92 -3.66 -5.04
N SER A 46 4.73 -3.11 -5.10
CA SER A 46 3.96 -2.71 -3.93
C SER A 46 2.48 -3.06 -4.10
N CYS A 47 1.84 -3.33 -2.99
CA CYS A 47 0.38 -3.49 -2.94
C CYS A 47 -0.28 -2.44 -2.05
N GLY A 48 0.51 -1.64 -1.35
CA GLY A 48 -0.04 -0.66 -0.42
C GLY A 48 -0.27 0.69 -1.04
N ILE A 49 -1.43 1.24 -0.79
CA ILE A 49 -1.80 2.60 -1.15
C ILE A 49 -1.88 3.40 0.15
N GLY A 50 -1.12 4.48 0.23
CA GLY A 50 -1.15 5.28 1.45
C GLY A 50 -0.16 6.41 1.45
N GLY A 51 -0.17 7.16 2.53
CA GLY A 51 0.68 8.32 2.73
C GLY A 51 0.43 8.91 4.11
N HIS A 52 0.97 10.09 4.35
CA HIS A 52 0.84 10.75 5.65
C HIS A 52 -0.59 11.22 5.90
N ILE A 53 -0.98 11.22 7.18
CA ILE A 53 -2.25 11.80 7.60
C ILE A 53 -2.10 13.32 7.58
N ASP A 54 -2.99 14.00 6.89
CA ASP A 54 -2.98 15.44 6.72
C ASP A 54 -3.95 16.15 7.67
N ARG A 55 -3.76 17.47 7.82
CA ARG A 55 -4.69 18.29 8.59
C ARG A 55 -6.11 18.26 8.01
N GLU A 56 -6.22 18.04 6.72
CA GLU A 56 -7.51 17.94 6.03
C GLU A 56 -8.28 16.67 6.41
N ASP A 57 -7.61 15.71 7.02
CA ASP A 57 -8.21 14.44 7.43
C ASP A 57 -8.90 14.51 8.80
N SER A 58 -9.44 15.67 9.16
CA SER A 58 -10.14 15.88 10.44
C SER A 58 -11.37 14.99 10.58
N ALA A 59 -11.85 14.82 11.81
CA ALA A 59 -12.96 13.97 12.21
C ALA A 59 -12.59 12.50 12.36
N ASN A 60 -12.34 11.75 11.32
CA ASN A 60 -11.81 10.38 11.38
C ASN A 60 -10.51 10.36 10.55
N PRO A 61 -9.41 10.86 11.11
CA PRO A 61 -8.23 11.18 10.30
C PRO A 61 -7.61 9.97 9.60
N ILE A 62 -7.60 8.82 10.25
CA ILE A 62 -7.01 7.61 9.65
C ILE A 62 -7.85 7.13 8.46
N GLU A 63 -9.15 7.02 8.65
CA GLU A 63 -10.07 6.58 7.59
C GLU A 63 -10.09 7.58 6.44
N ASN A 64 -10.17 8.86 6.76
CA ASN A 64 -10.20 9.92 5.75
C ASN A 64 -8.90 9.97 4.95
N ALA A 65 -7.76 9.76 5.61
CA ALA A 65 -6.47 9.67 4.91
C ALA A 65 -6.45 8.48 3.95
N MET A 66 -6.96 7.33 4.38
CA MET A 66 -7.02 6.14 3.52
C MET A 66 -7.85 6.40 2.26
N ILE A 67 -9.03 7.00 2.42
CA ILE A 67 -9.92 7.29 1.29
C ILE A 67 -9.29 8.33 0.37
N ARG A 68 -8.71 9.38 0.93
CA ARG A 68 -8.06 10.43 0.16
C ARG A 68 -6.92 9.86 -0.69
N GLU A 69 -6.07 9.02 -0.09
CA GLU A 69 -4.95 8.40 -0.81
C GLU A 69 -5.44 7.47 -1.92
N LEU A 70 -6.50 6.71 -1.68
CA LEU A 70 -7.11 5.89 -2.73
C LEU A 70 -7.58 6.76 -3.89
N MET A 71 -8.24 7.87 -3.60
CA MET A 71 -8.76 8.77 -4.64
C MET A 71 -7.63 9.46 -5.42
N GLU A 72 -6.52 9.75 -4.78
CA GLU A 72 -5.37 10.38 -5.42
C GLU A 72 -4.58 9.42 -6.30
N GLU A 73 -4.42 8.17 -5.88
CA GLU A 73 -3.48 7.24 -6.51
C GLU A 73 -4.12 6.29 -7.51
N ILE A 74 -5.40 6.00 -7.40
CA ILE A 74 -6.08 5.06 -8.29
C ILE A 74 -7.41 5.61 -8.79
N LYS A 75 -7.90 5.02 -9.89
CA LYS A 75 -9.20 5.35 -10.46
C LYS A 75 -10.13 4.15 -10.37
N MET A 76 -11.29 4.36 -9.76
CA MET A 76 -12.35 3.39 -9.69
C MET A 76 -13.69 4.13 -9.55
N GLU A 77 -14.80 3.48 -9.87
CA GLU A 77 -16.10 4.13 -9.82
C GLU A 77 -16.57 4.42 -8.39
N ASN A 78 -16.36 3.45 -7.51
CA ASN A 78 -16.83 3.55 -6.13
C ASN A 78 -15.68 3.22 -5.19
N TYR A 79 -15.26 4.20 -4.40
CA TYR A 79 -14.19 4.01 -3.42
C TYR A 79 -14.76 3.37 -2.17
N PRO A 80 -14.35 2.12 -1.86
CA PRO A 80 -14.88 1.43 -0.70
C PRO A 80 -14.31 2.00 0.59
N LYS A 81 -15.05 1.80 1.68
CA LYS A 81 -14.56 2.13 3.02
C LYS A 81 -13.49 1.11 3.43
N PRO A 82 -12.28 1.54 3.72
CA PRO A 82 -11.23 0.62 4.14
C PRO A 82 -11.52 0.00 5.51
N LYS A 83 -11.08 -1.24 5.66
CA LYS A 83 -11.22 -2.00 6.91
C LYS A 83 -9.83 -2.29 7.46
N ILE A 84 -9.56 -1.82 8.67
CA ILE A 84 -8.27 -2.04 9.33
C ILE A 84 -8.17 -3.51 9.74
N ILE A 85 -7.05 -4.16 9.39
CA ILE A 85 -6.82 -5.57 9.72
C ILE A 85 -5.55 -5.81 10.52
N GLY A 86 -4.67 -4.83 10.66
CA GLY A 86 -3.45 -5.02 11.41
C GLY A 86 -2.55 -3.80 11.43
N TYR A 87 -1.40 -3.95 12.04
CA TYR A 87 -0.44 -2.88 12.20
C TYR A 87 0.96 -3.38 11.86
N LEU A 88 1.79 -2.47 11.35
CA LEU A 88 3.19 -2.76 11.03
C LEU A 88 4.10 -1.81 11.79
N ASN A 89 5.11 -2.38 12.43
CA ASN A 89 6.15 -1.62 13.10
C ASN A 89 7.48 -2.32 12.85
N ASP A 90 8.09 -1.99 11.72
CA ASP A 90 9.36 -2.60 11.29
C ASP A 90 10.45 -1.55 11.29
N ASP A 91 11.40 -1.68 12.21
CA ASP A 91 12.52 -0.75 12.34
C ASP A 91 13.81 -1.29 11.72
N SER A 92 13.72 -2.26 10.83
CA SER A 92 14.88 -2.85 10.17
C SER A 92 15.57 -1.91 9.18
N ASP A 93 14.89 -0.84 8.72
CA ASP A 93 15.48 0.16 7.84
C ASP A 93 15.15 1.58 8.32
N SER A 94 15.73 2.58 7.64
CA SER A 94 15.57 3.98 8.02
C SER A 94 14.14 4.51 7.83
N VAL A 95 13.37 3.91 6.93
CA VAL A 95 11.98 4.31 6.70
C VAL A 95 11.09 3.76 7.80
N GLY A 96 11.24 2.46 8.11
CA GLY A 96 10.43 1.80 9.13
C GLY A 96 10.65 2.36 10.53
N LYS A 97 11.85 2.86 10.83
CA LYS A 97 12.17 3.42 12.15
C LYS A 97 11.31 4.64 12.49
N VAL A 98 10.87 5.39 11.50
CA VAL A 98 10.10 6.62 11.70
C VAL A 98 8.65 6.52 11.27
N HIS A 99 8.21 5.33 10.84
CA HIS A 99 6.85 5.10 10.38
C HIS A 99 6.18 3.94 11.09
N PHE A 100 4.91 4.12 11.41
CA PHE A 100 4.05 3.08 11.97
C PHE A 100 2.90 2.84 10.98
N GLY A 101 2.80 1.62 10.48
CA GLY A 101 1.82 1.28 9.46
C GLY A 101 0.50 0.80 10.02
N ILE A 102 -0.59 1.31 9.46
CA ILE A 102 -1.93 0.78 9.72
C ILE A 102 -2.37 0.07 8.45
N VAL A 103 -2.43 -1.26 8.50
CA VAL A 103 -2.79 -2.08 7.36
C VAL A 103 -4.30 -2.19 7.27
N ALA A 104 -4.83 -1.84 6.11
CA ALA A 104 -6.26 -1.94 5.84
C ALA A 104 -6.50 -2.59 4.48
N ILE A 105 -7.71 -3.05 4.27
CA ILE A 105 -8.16 -3.57 2.99
C ILE A 105 -9.30 -2.74 2.45
N ALA A 106 -9.29 -2.53 1.15
CA ALA A 106 -10.39 -1.92 0.41
C ALA A 106 -10.94 -2.98 -0.54
N GLU A 107 -12.15 -3.45 -0.27
CA GLU A 107 -12.76 -4.51 -1.07
C GLU A 107 -13.47 -3.92 -2.28
N THR A 108 -13.21 -4.48 -3.45
CA THR A 108 -13.89 -4.06 -4.67
C THR A 108 -14.18 -5.26 -5.55
N PHE A 109 -15.21 -5.13 -6.38
CA PHE A 109 -15.58 -6.13 -7.38
C PHE A 109 -15.47 -5.55 -8.79
N GLU A 110 -14.95 -4.34 -8.90
CA GLU A 110 -14.77 -3.65 -10.18
C GLU A 110 -13.29 -3.54 -10.54
N ASP A 111 -13.03 -3.18 -11.79
CA ASP A 111 -11.68 -2.91 -12.23
C ASP A 111 -11.13 -1.63 -11.59
N VAL A 112 -9.83 -1.67 -11.32
CA VAL A 112 -9.09 -0.56 -10.76
C VAL A 112 -8.02 -0.16 -11.76
N LYS A 113 -7.91 1.13 -12.03
CA LYS A 113 -6.89 1.66 -12.93
C LYS A 113 -5.94 2.57 -12.16
N LYS A 114 -4.68 2.57 -12.56
CA LYS A 114 -3.74 3.51 -11.99
C LYS A 114 -4.16 4.94 -12.32
N GLY A 115 -4.08 5.82 -11.33
CA GLY A 115 -4.39 7.22 -11.53
C GLY A 115 -3.20 8.14 -11.34
N ASP A 116 -2.24 7.70 -10.56
CA ASP A 116 -1.08 8.48 -10.19
C ASP A 116 0.10 8.21 -11.14
N LYS A 117 0.87 9.27 -11.42
CA LYS A 117 2.11 9.17 -12.19
C LYS A 117 3.20 8.36 -11.49
N GLU A 118 3.11 8.23 -10.18
CA GLU A 118 4.05 7.45 -9.38
C GLU A 118 3.84 5.95 -9.50
N MET A 119 2.73 5.55 -10.12
CA MET A 119 2.37 4.16 -10.31
C MET A 119 2.58 3.77 -11.76
N ALA A 120 3.52 2.87 -12.04
CA ALA A 120 3.87 2.49 -13.40
C ALA A 120 2.91 1.45 -13.99
N GLU A 121 2.75 0.34 -13.31
CA GLU A 121 1.92 -0.78 -13.77
C GLU A 121 1.02 -1.22 -12.62
N GLY A 122 -0.26 -1.34 -12.87
CA GLY A 122 -1.20 -1.80 -11.85
C GLY A 122 -2.11 -2.88 -12.42
N LYS A 123 -2.22 -3.99 -11.72
CA LYS A 123 -3.01 -5.14 -12.17
C LYS A 123 -3.40 -6.02 -11.00
N PHE A 124 -4.55 -6.67 -11.10
CA PHE A 124 -4.95 -7.70 -10.14
C PHE A 124 -4.28 -9.03 -10.44
N TYR A 125 -3.85 -9.71 -9.38
CA TYR A 125 -3.29 -11.06 -9.44
C TYR A 125 -3.97 -11.93 -8.40
N ASN A 126 -4.17 -13.21 -8.73
CA ASN A 126 -4.67 -14.15 -7.73
C ASN A 126 -3.54 -14.52 -6.74
N VAL A 127 -3.89 -15.23 -5.68
CA VAL A 127 -2.96 -15.58 -4.61
C VAL A 127 -1.73 -16.32 -5.17
N GLU A 128 -1.95 -17.32 -6.01
CA GLU A 128 -0.86 -18.12 -6.56
C GLU A 128 0.08 -17.28 -7.42
N GLU A 129 -0.49 -16.47 -8.31
CA GLU A 129 0.29 -15.58 -9.18
C GLU A 129 1.10 -14.58 -8.35
N PHE A 130 0.48 -14.00 -7.33
CA PHE A 130 1.16 -13.04 -6.48
C PHE A 130 2.30 -13.68 -5.70
N GLU A 131 2.11 -14.89 -5.19
CA GLU A 131 3.18 -15.59 -4.48
C GLU A 131 4.37 -15.90 -5.38
N LYS A 132 4.12 -16.15 -6.67
CA LYS A 132 5.21 -16.27 -7.64
C LYS A 132 5.98 -14.97 -7.81
N ILE A 133 5.29 -13.82 -7.81
CA ILE A 133 5.93 -12.52 -7.86
C ILE A 133 6.79 -12.30 -6.62
N LEU A 134 6.28 -12.64 -5.43
CA LEU A 134 7.02 -12.49 -4.18
C LEU A 134 8.28 -13.34 -4.12
N ASN A 135 8.25 -14.51 -4.74
CA ASN A 135 9.35 -15.48 -4.69
C ASN A 135 10.34 -15.34 -5.85
N ASP A 136 10.05 -14.49 -6.82
CA ASP A 136 10.96 -14.24 -7.94
C ASP A 136 12.05 -13.26 -7.48
N SER A 137 13.31 -13.74 -7.47
CA SER A 137 14.45 -12.95 -7.03
C SER A 137 14.73 -11.72 -7.91
N LYS A 138 14.15 -11.66 -9.09
CA LYS A 138 14.28 -10.50 -9.98
C LYS A 138 13.41 -9.33 -9.54
N ASN A 139 12.41 -9.59 -8.72
CA ASN A 139 11.51 -8.55 -8.23
C ASN A 139 12.01 -8.01 -6.89
N GLU A 140 12.02 -6.70 -6.78
CA GLU A 140 12.24 -6.01 -5.52
C GLU A 140 10.89 -5.70 -4.90
N ILE A 141 10.61 -6.28 -3.75
CA ILE A 141 9.31 -6.14 -3.09
C ILE A 141 9.43 -5.13 -1.96
N GLU A 142 8.50 -4.19 -1.89
CA GLU A 142 8.43 -3.26 -0.78
C GLU A 142 8.26 -4.03 0.53
N SER A 143 9.02 -3.68 1.56
CA SER A 143 9.05 -4.46 2.81
C SER A 143 7.67 -4.58 3.47
N TRP A 144 6.89 -3.51 3.48
CA TRP A 144 5.55 -3.54 4.08
C TRP A 144 4.57 -4.41 3.30
N THR A 145 4.74 -4.51 1.99
CA THR A 145 3.97 -5.45 1.17
C THR A 145 4.26 -6.89 1.61
N ARG A 146 5.54 -7.21 1.73
CA ARG A 146 5.95 -8.56 2.15
C ARG A 146 5.49 -8.88 3.57
N LEU A 147 5.63 -7.94 4.48
CA LEU A 147 5.26 -8.13 5.89
C LEU A 147 3.75 -8.25 6.10
N SER A 148 2.95 -7.52 5.33
CA SER A 148 1.51 -7.56 5.47
C SER A 148 0.83 -8.69 4.69
N TRP A 149 1.52 -9.27 3.72
CA TRP A 149 0.94 -10.32 2.88
C TRP A 149 0.31 -11.48 3.66
N PRO A 150 0.92 -12.03 4.73
CA PRO A 150 0.27 -13.12 5.47
C PRO A 150 -1.13 -12.77 5.98
N PHE A 151 -1.36 -11.54 6.43
CA PHE A 151 -2.69 -11.10 6.87
C PHE A 151 -3.67 -11.07 5.70
N ILE A 152 -3.22 -10.59 4.55
CA ILE A 152 -4.06 -10.50 3.36
C ILE A 152 -4.40 -11.90 2.83
N ARG A 153 -3.41 -12.78 2.78
CA ARG A 153 -3.62 -14.16 2.35
C ARG A 153 -4.65 -14.86 3.24
N ASP A 154 -4.53 -14.71 4.54
CA ASP A 154 -5.47 -15.31 5.49
C ASP A 154 -6.87 -14.76 5.30
N TYR A 155 -6.99 -13.49 5.01
CA TYR A 155 -8.28 -12.86 4.75
C TYR A 155 -8.92 -13.41 3.47
N LEU A 156 -8.14 -13.69 2.43
CA LEU A 156 -8.62 -14.17 1.15
C LEU A 156 -8.92 -15.68 1.15
N THR A 157 -8.37 -16.42 2.06
CA THR A 157 -8.60 -17.86 2.17
C THR A 157 -9.56 -18.19 3.31
#